data_1a53063ac6d5aedc426cc20be3085ab1
#
_entry.id   1a53063ac6d5aedc426cc20be3085ab1
#
_cell.length_a   1.000
_cell.length_b   1.000
_cell.length_c   1.000
_cell.angle_alpha   90.00
_cell.angle_beta   90.00
_cell.angle_gamma   90.00
#
_symmetry.space_group_name_H-M   'P 1'
#
loop_
_entity.id
_entity.type
_entity.pdbx_description
1 polymer ?
#
loop_
_entity_poly.entity_id
_entity_poly.type
_entity_poly.pdbx_seq_one_letter_code
_entity_poly.pdbx_strand_id
1 'polypeptide(L)'
;AGKINKPKFSSLKLDFKGFYYIPKIIRASKLGDAAILKEIIKIFNRERVKVISSTLFNPELNLPKGNHTKLKPNKDDLKDVKKGINSLNKLNAYNHVQGLIVRNNKVIAKESYKGTKKMIHSIKRTKNKAGILIKFPKKKQDLRIDLPTIGLDTFKDCKRAELKGIVLKAKQN
;
A
#
# COMPACT_ATOMS: atom_id res chain seq x y z
N ALA A 1 -0.62 -0.31 -11.48
CA ALA A 1 -1.08 -1.64 -11.93
C ALA A 1 -2.60 -1.67 -11.87
N GLY A 2 -3.25 -2.10 -12.96
CA GLY A 2 -4.70 -2.24 -13.02
C GLY A 2 -5.19 -3.36 -12.10
N LYS A 3 -6.49 -3.39 -11.83
CA LYS A 3 -7.13 -4.47 -11.08
C LYS A 3 -6.99 -5.77 -11.87
N ILE A 4 -6.26 -6.73 -11.32
CA ILE A 4 -6.11 -8.06 -11.91
C ILE A 4 -7.08 -9.00 -11.21
N ASN A 5 -7.94 -9.66 -11.98
CA ASN A 5 -8.78 -10.72 -11.43
C ASN A 5 -7.95 -12.02 -11.32
N LYS A 6 -8.06 -12.69 -10.17
CA LYS A 6 -7.40 -13.99 -10.00
C LYS A 6 -7.99 -15.00 -11.01
N PRO A 7 -7.17 -15.67 -11.83
CA PRO A 7 -7.67 -16.68 -12.73
C PRO A 7 -8.23 -17.88 -11.95
N LYS A 8 -9.23 -18.54 -12.51
CA LYS A 8 -9.66 -19.83 -11.97
C LYS A 8 -8.58 -20.85 -12.30
N PHE A 9 -8.02 -21.51 -11.29
CA PHE A 9 -6.94 -22.50 -11.51
C PHE A 9 -7.35 -23.62 -12.46
N SER A 10 -8.65 -23.99 -12.49
CA SER A 10 -9.19 -25.00 -13.42
C SER A 10 -9.16 -24.58 -14.89
N SER A 11 -9.02 -23.30 -15.20
CA SER A 11 -8.97 -22.78 -16.57
C SER A 11 -7.56 -22.57 -17.10
N LEU A 12 -6.53 -22.84 -16.31
CA LEU A 12 -5.14 -22.66 -16.71
C LEU A 12 -4.67 -23.86 -17.55
N LYS A 13 -4.20 -23.59 -18.77
CA LYS A 13 -3.44 -24.56 -19.54
C LYS A 13 -2.01 -24.59 -19.01
N LEU A 14 -1.61 -25.69 -18.38
CA LEU A 14 -0.31 -25.83 -17.72
C LEU A 14 0.63 -26.65 -18.59
N ASP A 15 1.86 -26.18 -18.70
CA ASP A 15 3.00 -26.96 -19.13
C ASP A 15 3.66 -27.69 -17.94
N PHE A 16 4.73 -28.45 -18.18
CA PHE A 16 5.45 -29.18 -17.13
C PHE A 16 5.94 -28.26 -15.99
N LYS A 17 6.39 -27.05 -16.30
CA LYS A 17 6.81 -26.07 -15.30
C LYS A 17 5.61 -25.54 -14.51
N GLY A 18 4.50 -25.31 -15.18
CA GLY A 18 3.24 -24.92 -14.54
C GLY A 18 2.79 -25.96 -13.51
N PHE A 19 2.80 -27.25 -13.88
CA PHE A 19 2.49 -28.33 -12.92
C PHE A 19 3.40 -28.33 -11.70
N TYR A 20 4.70 -28.05 -11.88
CA TYR A 20 5.66 -27.99 -10.78
C TYR A 20 5.47 -26.78 -9.87
N TYR A 21 5.10 -25.61 -10.41
CA TYR A 21 5.02 -24.36 -9.65
C TYR A 21 3.62 -24.06 -9.09
N ILE A 22 2.54 -24.47 -9.75
CA ILE A 22 1.16 -24.18 -9.32
C ILE A 22 0.86 -24.61 -7.88
N PRO A 23 1.26 -25.79 -7.39
CA PRO A 23 1.02 -26.17 -6.01
C PRO A 23 1.61 -25.21 -4.99
N LYS A 24 2.78 -24.60 -5.32
CA LYS A 24 3.44 -23.60 -4.45
C LYS A 24 2.65 -22.30 -4.42
N ILE A 25 2.14 -21.87 -5.59
CA ILE A 25 1.30 -20.68 -5.71
C ILE A 25 -0.03 -20.88 -4.98
N ILE A 26 -0.65 -22.05 -5.09
CA ILE A 26 -1.89 -22.37 -4.37
C ILE A 26 -1.66 -22.32 -2.85
N ARG A 27 -0.57 -22.87 -2.33
CA ARG A 27 -0.22 -22.76 -0.91
C ARG A 27 -0.02 -21.30 -0.50
N ALA A 28 0.71 -20.53 -1.30
CA ALA A 28 0.93 -19.11 -1.04
C ALA A 28 -0.38 -18.30 -1.08
N SER A 29 -1.34 -18.66 -1.93
CA SER A 29 -2.62 -17.96 -2.04
C SER A 29 -3.48 -18.02 -0.77
N LYS A 30 -3.32 -19.07 0.04
CA LYS A 30 -3.96 -19.21 1.35
C LYS A 30 -3.42 -18.20 2.38
N LEU A 31 -2.20 -17.69 2.15
CA LEU A 31 -1.53 -16.70 3.02
C LEU A 31 -1.71 -15.25 2.56
N GLY A 32 -2.41 -15.05 1.43
CA GLY A 32 -2.73 -13.74 0.87
C GLY A 32 -1.83 -13.27 -0.28
N ASP A 33 -2.19 -12.13 -0.89
CA ASP A 33 -1.61 -11.66 -2.14
C ASP A 33 -0.10 -11.38 -2.06
N ALA A 34 0.38 -10.84 -0.93
CA ALA A 34 1.81 -10.61 -0.74
C ALA A 34 2.65 -11.92 -0.73
N ALA A 35 2.06 -13.02 -0.25
CA ALA A 35 2.71 -14.32 -0.27
C ALA A 35 2.78 -14.90 -1.70
N ILE A 36 1.72 -14.72 -2.49
CA ILE A 36 1.70 -15.09 -3.91
C ILE A 36 2.81 -14.36 -4.66
N LEU A 37 2.87 -13.04 -4.52
CA LEU A 37 3.87 -12.22 -5.20
C LEU A 37 5.29 -12.63 -4.81
N LYS A 38 5.54 -12.90 -3.52
CA LYS A 38 6.83 -13.40 -3.06
C LYS A 38 7.20 -14.75 -3.65
N GLU A 39 6.24 -15.68 -3.79
CA GLU A 39 6.48 -16.97 -4.41
C GLU A 39 6.78 -16.84 -5.90
N ILE A 40 6.06 -15.95 -6.61
CA ILE A 40 6.33 -15.63 -8.02
C ILE A 40 7.77 -15.12 -8.20
N ILE A 41 8.25 -14.21 -7.33
CA ILE A 41 9.64 -13.75 -7.39
C ILE A 41 10.62 -14.92 -7.23
N LYS A 42 10.37 -15.83 -6.29
CA LYS A 42 11.24 -17.00 -6.10
C LYS A 42 11.25 -17.88 -7.35
N ILE A 43 10.11 -18.05 -8.02
CA ILE A 43 10.02 -18.80 -9.28
C ILE A 43 10.89 -18.12 -10.33
N PHE A 44 10.74 -16.82 -10.55
CA PHE A 44 11.54 -16.08 -11.53
C PHE A 44 13.03 -16.18 -11.23
N ASN A 45 13.44 -16.04 -9.97
CA ASN A 45 14.84 -16.18 -9.58
C ASN A 45 15.40 -17.60 -9.87
N ARG A 46 14.59 -18.67 -9.68
CA ARG A 46 14.97 -20.04 -10.03
C ARG A 46 15.13 -20.23 -11.54
N GLU A 47 14.29 -19.57 -12.31
CA GLU A 47 14.36 -19.55 -13.77
C GLU A 47 15.41 -18.54 -14.30
N ARG A 48 16.27 -18.02 -13.42
CA ARG A 48 17.32 -17.03 -13.72
C ARG A 48 16.79 -15.71 -14.31
N VAL A 49 15.51 -15.40 -14.06
CA VAL A 49 14.90 -14.13 -14.46
C VAL A 49 14.99 -13.15 -13.30
N LYS A 50 15.71 -12.05 -13.50
CA LYS A 50 15.89 -11.01 -12.50
C LYS A 50 14.65 -10.12 -12.42
N VAL A 51 14.01 -10.06 -11.25
CA VAL A 51 12.90 -9.14 -10.99
C VAL A 51 13.47 -7.79 -10.54
N ILE A 52 13.13 -6.74 -11.25
CA ILE A 52 13.55 -5.37 -10.98
C ILE A 52 12.34 -4.48 -10.70
N SER A 53 12.56 -3.35 -10.03
CA SER A 53 11.49 -2.38 -9.76
C SER A 53 11.12 -1.63 -11.03
N SER A 54 9.81 -1.47 -11.29
CA SER A 54 9.32 -0.61 -12.38
C SER A 54 9.77 0.84 -12.25
N THR A 55 10.02 1.31 -11.02
CA THR A 55 10.49 2.66 -10.75
C THR A 55 11.95 2.90 -11.15
N LEU A 56 12.67 1.83 -11.56
CA LEU A 56 14.00 1.98 -12.15
C LEU A 56 13.92 2.64 -13.54
N PHE A 57 12.87 2.34 -14.29
CA PHE A 57 12.63 2.89 -15.64
C PHE A 57 11.72 4.12 -15.61
N ASN A 58 10.92 4.28 -14.58
CA ASN A 58 9.99 5.40 -14.42
C ASN A 58 10.19 6.04 -13.04
N PRO A 59 11.33 6.71 -12.82
CA PRO A 59 11.64 7.33 -11.51
C PRO A 59 10.65 8.40 -11.10
N GLU A 60 9.97 9.05 -12.07
CA GLU A 60 8.92 10.04 -11.86
C GLU A 60 7.69 9.48 -11.13
N LEU A 61 7.50 8.18 -11.10
CA LEU A 61 6.45 7.53 -10.30
C LEU A 61 6.75 7.51 -8.79
N ASN A 62 7.98 7.86 -8.40
CA ASN A 62 8.37 8.00 -7.00
C ASN A 62 8.26 9.46 -6.58
N LEU A 63 7.67 9.68 -5.41
CA LEU A 63 7.71 10.99 -4.77
C LEU A 63 9.02 11.12 -3.98
N PRO A 64 9.86 12.13 -4.28
CA PRO A 64 11.02 12.45 -3.45
C PRO A 64 10.59 12.89 -2.05
N LYS A 65 11.53 12.97 -1.12
CA LYS A 65 11.26 13.47 0.22
C LYS A 65 10.91 14.96 0.16
N GLY A 66 9.83 15.37 0.81
CA GLY A 66 9.45 16.77 0.90
C GLY A 66 7.94 17.01 0.84
N ASN A 67 7.58 18.28 0.77
CA ASN A 67 6.20 18.71 0.55
C ASN A 67 5.98 19.00 -0.94
N HIS A 68 5.01 18.32 -1.56
CA HIS A 68 4.71 18.41 -2.99
C HIS A 68 3.50 19.30 -3.31
N THR A 69 2.99 20.04 -2.32
CA THR A 69 1.81 20.92 -2.48
C THR A 69 2.12 22.35 -2.04
N LYS A 70 1.29 23.31 -2.50
CA LYS A 70 1.40 24.71 -2.05
C LYS A 70 1.17 24.85 -0.53
N LEU A 71 0.26 24.05 0.02
CA LEU A 71 -0.03 24.05 1.45
C LEU A 71 1.03 23.25 2.20
N LYS A 72 1.56 23.83 3.26
CA LYS A 72 2.51 23.17 4.18
C LYS A 72 1.76 22.68 5.42
N PRO A 73 2.19 21.57 6.05
CA PRO A 73 1.60 21.10 7.29
C PRO A 73 1.89 22.09 8.42
N ASN A 74 0.90 22.35 9.25
CA ASN A 74 1.09 23.14 10.48
C ASN A 74 1.56 22.24 11.65
N LYS A 75 1.75 22.81 12.83
CA LYS A 75 2.22 22.09 14.03
C LYS A 75 1.31 20.91 14.41
N ASP A 76 -0.01 21.07 14.30
CA ASP A 76 -0.96 20.01 14.66
C ASP A 76 -1.01 18.92 13.60
N ASP A 77 -0.90 19.26 12.32
CA ASP A 77 -0.74 18.30 11.24
C ASP A 77 0.52 17.44 11.46
N LEU A 78 1.63 18.04 11.88
CA LEU A 78 2.87 17.32 12.19
C LEU A 78 2.73 16.39 13.41
N LYS A 79 1.94 16.75 14.42
CA LYS A 79 1.59 15.86 15.55
C LYS A 79 0.79 14.65 15.03
N ASP A 80 -0.20 14.88 14.16
CA ASP A 80 -0.98 13.81 13.54
C ASP A 80 -0.09 12.88 12.71
N VAL A 81 0.82 13.43 11.91
CA VAL A 81 1.81 12.66 11.15
C VAL A 81 2.68 11.80 12.06
N LYS A 82 3.27 12.39 13.11
CA LYS A 82 4.11 11.67 14.08
C LYS A 82 3.33 10.55 14.78
N LYS A 83 2.10 10.83 15.20
CA LYS A 83 1.19 9.83 15.80
C LYS A 83 0.94 8.66 14.87
N GLY A 84 0.65 8.94 13.59
CA GLY A 84 0.37 7.92 12.61
C GLY A 84 1.58 7.07 12.26
N ILE A 85 2.74 7.67 12.05
CA ILE A 85 4.00 6.95 11.81
C ILE A 85 4.31 6.01 12.98
N ASN A 86 4.23 6.52 14.22
CA ASN A 86 4.47 5.72 15.42
C ASN A 86 3.46 4.57 15.54
N SER A 87 2.20 4.82 15.19
CA SER A 87 1.16 3.78 15.21
C SER A 87 1.41 2.69 14.19
N LEU A 88 1.81 3.02 12.95
CA LEU A 88 2.19 2.04 11.92
C LEU A 88 3.44 1.25 12.29
N ASN A 89 4.44 1.91 12.88
CA ASN A 89 5.69 1.27 13.30
C ASN A 89 5.51 0.27 14.44
N LYS A 90 4.51 0.47 15.31
CA LYS A 90 4.16 -0.47 16.38
C LYS A 90 3.43 -1.71 15.89
N LEU A 91 2.91 -1.71 14.66
CA LEU A 91 2.22 -2.87 14.12
C LEU A 91 3.19 -4.03 13.88
N ASN A 92 2.73 -5.24 14.16
CA ASN A 92 3.49 -6.46 13.87
C ASN A 92 3.82 -6.56 12.37
N ALA A 93 4.94 -7.18 12.05
CA ALA A 93 5.40 -7.41 10.68
C ALA A 93 4.40 -8.20 9.80
N TYR A 94 3.50 -8.96 10.40
CA TYR A 94 2.43 -9.72 9.73
C TYR A 94 1.12 -8.94 9.60
N ASN A 95 1.05 -7.72 10.15
CA ASN A 95 -0.18 -6.92 10.08
C ASN A 95 -0.44 -6.47 8.64
N HIS A 96 -1.70 -6.57 8.22
CA HIS A 96 -2.14 -6.19 6.87
C HIS A 96 -2.34 -4.68 6.69
N VAL A 97 -2.26 -3.89 7.76
CA VAL A 97 -2.51 -2.45 7.75
C VAL A 97 -1.37 -1.72 7.04
N GLN A 98 -1.69 -1.03 5.96
CA GLN A 98 -0.77 -0.15 5.23
C GLN A 98 -1.12 1.33 5.40
N GLY A 99 -2.35 1.61 5.84
CA GLY A 99 -2.85 2.95 5.95
C GLY A 99 -3.65 3.18 7.23
N LEU A 100 -3.63 4.39 7.72
CA LEU A 100 -4.48 4.86 8.79
C LEU A 100 -4.77 6.35 8.64
N ILE A 101 -5.84 6.79 9.31
CA ILE A 101 -6.21 8.20 9.36
C ILE A 101 -6.07 8.67 10.80
N VAL A 102 -5.34 9.78 10.95
CA VAL A 102 -5.14 10.45 12.26
C VAL A 102 -5.81 11.80 12.20
N ARG A 103 -6.50 12.15 13.28
CA ARG A 103 -7.13 13.45 13.47
C ARG A 103 -7.03 13.84 14.95
N ASN A 104 -6.59 15.06 15.24
CA ASN A 104 -6.42 15.56 16.60
C ASN A 104 -5.61 14.60 17.50
N ASN A 105 -4.47 14.15 16.98
CA ASN A 105 -3.54 13.20 17.62
C ASN A 105 -4.15 11.83 17.99
N LYS A 106 -5.29 11.46 17.37
CA LYS A 106 -5.97 10.17 17.57
C LYS A 106 -6.09 9.42 16.24
N VAL A 107 -5.80 8.12 16.24
CA VAL A 107 -6.08 7.24 15.09
C VAL A 107 -7.58 7.00 15.03
N ILE A 108 -8.25 7.55 14.02
CA ILE A 108 -9.70 7.46 13.84
C ILE A 108 -10.14 6.33 12.90
N ALA A 109 -9.24 5.87 12.02
CA ALA A 109 -9.49 4.72 11.17
C ALA A 109 -8.20 3.98 10.83
N LYS A 110 -8.30 2.67 10.64
CA LYS A 110 -7.21 1.79 10.18
C LYS A 110 -7.67 1.03 8.95
N GLU A 111 -6.77 0.86 7.99
CA GLU A 111 -7.05 0.08 6.79
C GLU A 111 -7.29 -1.39 7.16
N SER A 112 -8.29 -1.98 6.53
CA SER A 112 -8.59 -3.40 6.62
C SER A 112 -8.39 -4.07 5.25
N TYR A 113 -8.70 -5.36 5.15
CA TYR A 113 -8.74 -6.08 3.86
C TYR A 113 -9.69 -5.44 2.82
N LYS A 114 -10.61 -4.57 3.26
CA LYS A 114 -11.53 -3.82 2.39
C LYS A 114 -10.87 -2.64 1.67
N GLY A 115 -9.60 -2.34 2.00
CA GLY A 115 -8.76 -1.34 1.33
C GLY A 115 -8.96 0.11 1.77
N THR A 116 -8.09 0.97 1.28
CA THR A 116 -8.01 2.40 1.62
C THR A 116 -9.31 3.16 1.33
N LYS A 117 -9.99 2.89 0.20
CA LYS A 117 -11.23 3.57 -0.17
C LYS A 117 -12.31 3.41 0.88
N LYS A 118 -12.56 2.16 1.34
CA LYS A 118 -13.57 1.90 2.37
C LYS A 118 -13.18 2.50 3.72
N MET A 119 -11.90 2.54 4.07
CA MET A 119 -11.43 3.24 5.26
C MET A 119 -11.74 4.73 5.19
N ILE A 120 -11.43 5.41 4.07
CA ILE A 120 -11.70 6.84 3.92
C ILE A 120 -13.22 7.11 3.99
N HIS A 121 -14.04 6.26 3.39
CA HIS A 121 -15.50 6.43 3.39
C HIS A 121 -16.16 6.12 4.74
N SER A 122 -15.47 5.45 5.66
CA SER A 122 -16.01 5.12 6.98
C SER A 122 -15.90 6.24 8.02
N ILE A 123 -15.10 7.27 7.75
CA ILE A 123 -14.91 8.35 8.71
C ILE A 123 -16.00 9.43 8.57
N LYS A 124 -16.38 10.03 9.70
CA LYS A 124 -17.26 11.18 9.72
C LYS A 124 -16.57 12.41 9.15
N ARG A 125 -17.27 13.14 8.28
CA ARG A 125 -16.79 14.45 7.79
C ARG A 125 -16.77 15.45 8.92
N THR A 126 -15.89 16.44 8.81
CA THR A 126 -15.80 17.58 9.72
C THR A 126 -16.14 18.86 8.97
N LYS A 127 -16.69 19.88 9.67
CA LYS A 127 -16.98 21.19 9.05
C LYS A 127 -15.71 21.81 8.46
N ASN A 128 -14.58 21.67 9.17
CA ASN A 128 -13.27 22.15 8.72
C ASN A 128 -12.41 20.95 8.31
N LYS A 129 -11.60 21.15 7.25
CA LYS A 129 -10.64 20.13 6.84
C LYS A 129 -9.73 19.73 8.01
N ALA A 130 -9.75 18.47 8.38
CA ALA A 130 -8.94 17.95 9.47
C ALA A 130 -8.59 16.48 9.27
N GLY A 131 -7.39 16.11 9.73
CA GLY A 131 -6.87 14.74 9.69
C GLY A 131 -6.01 14.45 8.47
N ILE A 132 -5.14 13.50 8.66
CA ILE A 132 -4.10 13.11 7.72
C ILE A 132 -4.25 11.63 7.40
N LEU A 133 -4.30 11.29 6.11
CA LEU A 133 -4.11 9.92 5.65
C LEU A 133 -2.62 9.60 5.65
N ILE A 134 -2.21 8.55 6.35
CA ILE A 134 -0.83 8.07 6.36
C ILE A 134 -0.80 6.69 5.73
N LYS A 135 0.01 6.51 4.68
CA LYS A 135 0.10 5.25 3.95
C LYS A 135 1.55 4.86 3.75
N PHE A 136 1.94 3.74 4.40
CA PHE A 136 3.29 3.19 4.38
C PHE A 136 3.29 1.75 3.86
N PRO A 137 4.39 1.27 3.28
CA PRO A 137 4.52 -0.13 2.94
C PRO A 137 4.53 -1.00 4.21
N LYS A 138 4.06 -2.22 4.10
CA LYS A 138 4.18 -3.22 5.16
C LYS A 138 5.65 -3.56 5.40
N LYS A 139 6.02 -3.91 6.63
CA LYS A 139 7.42 -4.18 7.01
C LYS A 139 8.12 -5.27 6.18
N LYS A 140 7.37 -6.27 5.71
CA LYS A 140 7.88 -7.40 4.91
C LYS A 140 7.47 -7.34 3.44
N GLN A 141 7.02 -6.18 2.95
CA GLN A 141 6.60 -6.00 1.57
C GLN A 141 7.82 -5.89 0.65
N ASP A 142 7.81 -6.62 -0.45
CA ASP A 142 8.84 -6.47 -1.48
C ASP A 142 8.52 -5.25 -2.35
N LEU A 143 9.28 -4.18 -2.14
CA LEU A 143 9.03 -2.90 -2.80
C LEU A 143 9.38 -2.90 -4.30
N ARG A 144 9.95 -3.98 -4.83
CA ARG A 144 10.18 -4.11 -6.27
C ARG A 144 8.87 -4.31 -7.03
N ILE A 145 7.89 -4.97 -6.40
CA ILE A 145 6.65 -5.41 -7.05
C ILE A 145 5.37 -4.91 -6.39
N ASP A 146 5.45 -4.53 -5.13
CA ASP A 146 4.27 -4.13 -4.35
C ASP A 146 4.58 -2.82 -3.60
N LEU A 147 4.35 -1.71 -4.29
CA LEU A 147 4.49 -0.36 -3.73
C LEU A 147 3.13 0.14 -3.25
N PRO A 148 3.05 0.81 -2.08
CA PRO A 148 1.84 1.49 -1.67
C PRO A 148 1.58 2.67 -2.61
N THR A 149 0.71 2.45 -3.58
CA THR A 149 0.31 3.44 -4.59
C THR A 149 -0.90 4.23 -4.13
N ILE A 150 -0.94 5.50 -4.55
CA ILE A 150 -2.13 6.35 -4.52
C ILE A 150 -2.40 6.87 -5.92
N GLY A 151 -3.66 7.00 -6.27
CA GLY A 151 -4.09 7.55 -7.54
C GLY A 151 -5.08 8.69 -7.34
N LEU A 152 -5.54 9.28 -8.44
CA LEU A 152 -6.48 10.40 -8.45
C LEU A 152 -7.73 10.13 -7.59
N ASP A 153 -8.25 8.90 -7.61
CA ASP A 153 -9.43 8.54 -6.83
C ASP A 153 -9.16 8.62 -5.31
N THR A 154 -7.94 8.29 -4.85
CA THR A 154 -7.58 8.46 -3.44
C THR A 154 -7.60 9.94 -3.05
N PHE A 155 -7.11 10.83 -3.91
CA PHE A 155 -7.19 12.27 -3.67
C PHE A 155 -8.64 12.78 -3.65
N LYS A 156 -9.47 12.32 -4.58
CA LYS A 156 -10.91 12.66 -4.60
C LYS A 156 -11.62 12.19 -3.33
N ASP A 157 -11.36 10.96 -2.90
CA ASP A 157 -11.94 10.41 -1.67
C ASP A 157 -11.47 11.17 -0.42
N CYS A 158 -10.18 11.50 -0.33
CA CYS A 158 -9.65 12.33 0.77
C CYS A 158 -10.30 13.73 0.79
N LYS A 159 -10.46 14.37 -0.38
CA LYS A 159 -11.14 15.66 -0.49
C LYS A 159 -12.60 15.58 -0.03
N ARG A 160 -13.34 14.55 -0.46
CA ARG A 160 -14.72 14.31 -0.02
C ARG A 160 -14.85 14.03 1.47
N ALA A 161 -13.85 13.40 2.06
CA ALA A 161 -13.79 13.09 3.49
C ALA A 161 -13.28 14.26 4.35
N GLU A 162 -13.02 15.43 3.73
CA GLU A 162 -12.46 16.62 4.36
C GLU A 162 -11.12 16.36 5.06
N LEU A 163 -10.31 15.45 4.50
CA LEU A 163 -8.94 15.25 4.97
C LEU A 163 -8.04 16.38 4.47
N LYS A 164 -7.12 16.81 5.32
CA LYS A 164 -6.22 17.94 5.10
C LYS A 164 -4.98 17.57 4.29
N GLY A 165 -4.52 16.32 4.42
CA GLY A 165 -3.31 15.88 3.74
C GLY A 165 -3.16 14.37 3.65
N ILE A 166 -2.18 13.98 2.83
CA ILE A 166 -1.76 12.60 2.63
C ILE A 166 -0.25 12.53 2.87
N VAL A 167 0.18 11.55 3.65
CA VAL A 167 1.59 11.28 3.93
C VAL A 167 1.96 9.91 3.42
N LEU A 168 2.99 9.85 2.61
CA LEU A 168 3.56 8.64 2.05
C LEU A 168 5.00 8.46 2.54
N LYS A 169 5.46 7.23 2.60
CA LYS A 169 6.87 6.96 2.85
C LYS A 169 7.64 7.19 1.55
N ALA A 170 8.54 8.18 1.53
CA ALA A 170 9.45 8.37 0.42
C ALA A 170 10.39 7.15 0.29
N LYS A 171 10.85 6.86 -0.92
CA LYS A 171 11.91 5.89 -1.15
C LYS A 171 13.18 6.43 -0.45
N GLN A 172 13.77 5.63 0.41
CA GLN A 172 15.13 5.87 0.89
C GLN A 172 16.06 5.29 -0.18
N ASN A 173 16.91 6.14 -0.73
CA ASN A 173 18.01 5.70 -1.59
C ASN A 173 19.04 4.97 -0.76
#